data_398698c749db4965c2719a0dbe8565cc
#
_entry.id   398698c749db4965c2719a0dbe8565cc
#
_cell.length_a   1.000
_cell.length_b   1.000
_cell.length_c   1.000
_cell.angle_alpha   90.00
_cell.angle_beta   90.00
_cell.angle_gamma   90.00
#
_symmetry.space_group_name_H-M   'P 1'
#
loop_
_entity.id
_entity.type
_entity.pdbx_description
1 polymer ?
#
loop_
_entity_poly.entity_id
_entity_poly.type
_entity_poly.pdbx_seq_one_letter_code
_entity_poly.pdbx_strand_id
1 'polypeptide(L)'
;MNIHNLFPTPIGFFDRAITDEEKLFILNLEQRPNLGNTTSTNNKILNGMTALRSFIEESVNLYFQSTVRPKHDVSLRITQSWANFSSPGQHHHKHAHPNSYISGVYYIQTNPNDRIYFYRDEWKQIKFPSENYNEYNSESWWFEAFEGRLILFPSSLTHMVPTVEGDTTRISLSFNTFPVGVVGEEVELTGLRLEV
;
A
#
# COMPACT_ATOMS: atom_id res chain seq x y z
N MET A 1 21.20 26.37 8.50
CA MET A 1 21.54 25.17 7.71
C MET A 1 20.29 24.75 6.96
N ASN A 2 20.37 24.43 5.66
CA ASN A 2 19.26 23.92 4.86
C ASN A 2 19.53 22.44 4.56
N ILE A 3 18.55 21.57 4.77
CA ILE A 3 18.61 20.15 4.44
C ILE A 3 17.64 19.91 3.28
N HIS A 4 18.08 19.22 2.25
CA HIS A 4 17.27 18.84 1.11
C HIS A 4 17.13 17.31 1.07
N ASN A 5 15.91 16.82 0.87
CA ASN A 5 15.64 15.40 0.67
C ASN A 5 15.97 15.05 -0.78
N LEU A 6 17.02 14.25 -0.99
CA LEU A 6 17.34 13.71 -2.31
C LEU A 6 16.70 12.32 -2.45
N PHE A 7 15.91 12.15 -3.51
CA PHE A 7 15.24 10.90 -3.83
C PHE A 7 14.35 10.35 -2.71
N PRO A 8 13.44 11.19 -2.17
CA PRO A 8 12.53 10.74 -1.13
C PRO A 8 11.62 9.62 -1.64
N THR A 9 11.31 8.67 -0.77
CA THR A 9 10.28 7.66 -1.04
C THR A 9 8.90 8.27 -0.80
N PRO A 10 8.07 8.48 -1.83
CA PRO A 10 6.76 9.09 -1.65
C PRO A 10 5.77 8.12 -1.02
N ILE A 11 4.98 8.60 -0.07
CA ILE A 11 3.81 7.90 0.49
C ILE A 11 2.60 8.80 0.26
N GLY A 12 1.57 8.28 -0.41
CA GLY A 12 0.34 9.02 -0.70
C GLY A 12 -0.78 8.69 0.28
N PHE A 13 -1.55 9.69 0.70
CA PHE A 13 -2.69 9.53 1.60
C PHE A 13 -3.95 10.11 0.95
N PHE A 14 -5.04 9.33 1.00
CA PHE A 14 -6.34 9.73 0.51
C PHE A 14 -7.39 9.22 1.50
N ASP A 15 -8.44 9.96 1.70
CA ASP A 15 -9.47 9.61 2.67
C ASP A 15 -10.85 9.58 1.99
N ARG A 16 -11.62 8.52 2.23
CA ARG A 16 -13.00 8.33 1.81
C ARG A 16 -13.72 7.45 2.82
N ALA A 17 -14.87 7.87 3.31
CA ALA A 17 -15.67 7.04 4.18
C ALA A 17 -16.09 5.74 3.46
N ILE A 18 -15.97 4.60 4.15
CA ILE A 18 -16.52 3.34 3.68
C ILE A 18 -18.03 3.32 3.92
N THR A 19 -18.80 2.75 3.00
CA THR A 19 -20.23 2.55 3.17
C THR A 19 -20.53 1.25 3.92
N ASP A 20 -21.71 1.16 4.55
CA ASP A 20 -22.14 -0.06 5.23
C ASP A 20 -22.24 -1.25 4.27
N GLU A 21 -22.65 -1.01 3.03
CA GLU A 21 -22.71 -2.05 1.99
C GLU A 21 -21.33 -2.59 1.64
N GLU A 22 -20.34 -1.72 1.47
CA GLU A 22 -18.95 -2.08 1.21
C GLU A 22 -18.35 -2.85 2.39
N LYS A 23 -18.62 -2.39 3.61
CA LYS A 23 -18.19 -3.07 4.84
C LYS A 23 -18.79 -4.47 4.94
N LEU A 24 -20.11 -4.57 4.71
CA LEU A 24 -20.81 -5.87 4.72
C LEU A 24 -20.31 -6.82 3.65
N PHE A 25 -20.01 -6.32 2.44
CA PHE A 25 -19.43 -7.11 1.37
C PHE A 25 -18.10 -7.74 1.81
N ILE A 26 -17.21 -6.96 2.42
CA ILE A 26 -15.89 -7.43 2.91
C ILE A 26 -16.07 -8.45 4.03
N LEU A 27 -16.97 -8.22 4.99
CA LEU A 27 -17.20 -9.12 6.12
C LEU A 27 -17.74 -10.50 5.71
N ASN A 28 -18.42 -10.59 4.56
CA ASN A 28 -18.95 -11.83 4.02
C ASN A 28 -17.99 -12.59 3.08
N LEU A 29 -16.77 -12.09 2.89
CA LEU A 29 -15.79 -12.79 2.05
C LEU A 29 -15.33 -14.10 2.69
N GLU A 30 -15.23 -15.14 1.86
CA GLU A 30 -14.56 -16.36 2.27
C GLU A 30 -13.09 -16.11 2.55
N GLN A 31 -12.60 -16.64 3.68
CA GLN A 31 -11.24 -16.42 4.17
C GLN A 31 -10.41 -17.70 4.15
N ARG A 32 -9.11 -17.54 4.03
CA ARG A 32 -8.11 -18.61 4.15
C ARG A 32 -6.97 -18.17 5.06
N PRO A 33 -6.26 -19.14 5.70
CA PRO A 33 -5.06 -18.83 6.47
C PRO A 33 -4.00 -18.11 5.63
N ASN A 34 -3.32 -17.15 6.27
CA ASN A 34 -2.15 -16.45 5.76
C ASN A 34 -1.08 -16.40 6.89
N LEU A 35 0.15 -16.02 6.55
CA LEU A 35 1.23 -15.94 7.53
C LEU A 35 0.94 -14.82 8.56
N GLY A 36 0.55 -15.22 9.76
CA GLY A 36 0.27 -14.33 10.88
C GLY A 36 -1.18 -13.78 10.96
N ASN A 37 -2.04 -14.02 9.95
CA ASN A 37 -3.44 -13.57 9.91
C ASN A 37 -4.29 -14.44 8.97
N THR A 38 -5.45 -13.93 8.53
CA THR A 38 -6.24 -14.52 7.43
C THR A 38 -6.42 -13.54 6.28
N THR A 39 -6.65 -14.07 5.09
CA THR A 39 -6.91 -13.26 3.87
C THR A 39 -8.10 -13.82 3.09
N SER A 40 -8.74 -12.98 2.27
CA SER A 40 -9.80 -13.45 1.37
C SER A 40 -9.28 -14.48 0.36
N THR A 41 -10.12 -15.48 0.03
CA THR A 41 -9.82 -16.42 -1.07
C THR A 41 -9.87 -15.73 -2.42
N ASN A 42 -10.80 -14.79 -2.60
CA ASN A 42 -10.92 -13.95 -3.78
C ASN A 42 -9.84 -12.87 -3.77
N ASN A 43 -9.04 -12.79 -4.82
CA ASN A 43 -7.98 -11.80 -5.02
C ASN A 43 -8.33 -10.71 -6.06
N LYS A 44 -9.62 -10.53 -6.35
CA LYS A 44 -10.18 -9.49 -7.24
C LYS A 44 -11.42 -8.83 -6.62
N ILE A 45 -11.41 -8.60 -5.31
CA ILE A 45 -12.59 -8.16 -4.56
C ILE A 45 -13.11 -6.79 -5.00
N LEU A 46 -12.26 -5.90 -5.49
CA LEU A 46 -12.67 -4.59 -6.04
C LEU A 46 -13.58 -4.70 -7.27
N ASN A 47 -13.64 -5.85 -7.94
CA ASN A 47 -14.60 -6.06 -9.03
C ASN A 47 -16.06 -6.05 -8.54
N GLY A 48 -16.30 -6.35 -7.26
CA GLY A 48 -17.61 -6.29 -6.62
C GLY A 48 -17.89 -4.95 -5.90
N MET A 49 -16.98 -3.96 -5.96
CA MET A 49 -17.05 -2.71 -5.17
C MET A 49 -16.79 -1.49 -6.08
N THR A 50 -17.69 -1.25 -7.02
CA THR A 50 -17.48 -0.27 -8.11
C THR A 50 -17.12 1.13 -7.61
N ALA A 51 -17.84 1.66 -6.64
CA ALA A 51 -17.59 3.01 -6.12
C ALA A 51 -16.24 3.14 -5.40
N LEU A 52 -15.86 2.14 -4.59
CA LEU A 52 -14.56 2.11 -3.94
C LEU A 52 -13.44 1.90 -4.96
N ARG A 53 -13.66 1.05 -5.96
CA ARG A 53 -12.72 0.83 -7.05
C ARG A 53 -12.42 2.13 -7.81
N SER A 54 -13.44 2.89 -8.20
CA SER A 54 -13.26 4.18 -8.90
C SER A 54 -12.46 5.16 -8.06
N PHE A 55 -12.77 5.30 -6.77
CA PHE A 55 -12.00 6.13 -5.84
C PHE A 55 -10.51 5.71 -5.78
N ILE A 56 -10.23 4.42 -5.70
CA ILE A 56 -8.86 3.89 -5.65
C ILE A 56 -8.14 4.15 -6.98
N GLU A 57 -8.78 3.90 -8.13
CA GLU A 57 -8.18 4.12 -9.46
C GLU A 57 -7.87 5.61 -9.68
N GLU A 58 -8.74 6.52 -9.28
CA GLU A 58 -8.49 7.96 -9.32
C GLU A 58 -7.33 8.36 -8.41
N SER A 59 -7.28 7.85 -7.18
CA SER A 59 -6.20 8.10 -6.23
C SER A 59 -4.85 7.59 -6.74
N VAL A 60 -4.81 6.37 -7.31
CA VAL A 60 -3.62 5.80 -7.95
C VAL A 60 -3.15 6.67 -9.11
N ASN A 61 -4.06 7.13 -9.96
CA ASN A 61 -3.70 8.01 -11.07
C ASN A 61 -3.13 9.34 -10.56
N LEU A 62 -3.76 9.99 -9.60
CA LEU A 62 -3.26 11.24 -9.01
C LEU A 62 -1.87 11.06 -8.39
N TYR A 63 -1.66 9.99 -7.63
CA TYR A 63 -0.37 9.67 -7.05
C TYR A 63 0.70 9.43 -8.13
N PHE A 64 0.37 8.64 -9.16
CA PHE A 64 1.29 8.32 -10.27
C PHE A 64 1.66 9.58 -11.07
N GLN A 65 0.69 10.42 -11.41
CA GLN A 65 0.95 11.67 -12.09
C GLN A 65 1.77 12.66 -11.24
N SER A 66 1.61 12.64 -9.92
CA SER A 66 2.35 13.54 -9.03
C SER A 66 3.79 13.08 -8.80
N THR A 67 4.05 11.78 -8.78
CA THR A 67 5.34 11.20 -8.40
C THR A 67 6.21 10.81 -9.59
N VAL A 68 5.62 10.32 -10.67
CA VAL A 68 6.33 9.83 -11.87
C VAL A 68 6.23 10.83 -13.03
N ARG A 69 5.06 11.46 -13.25
CA ARG A 69 4.79 12.37 -14.37
C ARG A 69 5.20 11.75 -15.71
N PRO A 70 4.60 10.63 -16.13
CA PRO A 70 5.04 9.90 -17.30
C PRO A 70 4.94 10.77 -18.57
N LYS A 71 5.91 10.64 -19.45
CA LYS A 71 5.97 11.35 -20.73
C LYS A 71 5.04 10.74 -21.77
N HIS A 72 4.93 9.42 -21.76
CA HIS A 72 4.13 8.66 -22.72
C HIS A 72 2.75 8.30 -22.14
N ASP A 73 1.87 7.83 -23.02
CA ASP A 73 0.56 7.31 -22.65
C ASP A 73 0.76 5.96 -21.89
N VAL A 74 0.80 6.08 -20.58
CA VAL A 74 0.91 4.94 -19.66
C VAL A 74 0.00 5.18 -18.44
N SER A 75 -0.70 4.15 -18.05
CA SER A 75 -1.56 4.15 -16.86
C SER A 75 -1.23 2.97 -15.96
N LEU A 76 -1.76 2.98 -14.73
CA LEU A 76 -1.64 1.85 -13.80
C LEU A 76 -2.98 1.15 -13.66
N ARG A 77 -2.99 -0.15 -13.93
CA ARG A 77 -4.16 -1.02 -13.77
C ARG A 77 -4.06 -1.80 -12.47
N ILE A 78 -5.15 -1.88 -11.71
CA ILE A 78 -5.26 -2.78 -10.56
C ILE A 78 -5.26 -4.23 -11.06
N THR A 79 -4.27 -5.01 -10.64
CA THR A 79 -4.10 -6.41 -11.04
C THR A 79 -4.68 -7.39 -10.04
N GLN A 80 -4.59 -7.07 -8.75
CA GLN A 80 -5.06 -7.87 -7.64
C GLN A 80 -5.64 -6.97 -6.55
N SER A 81 -6.63 -7.48 -5.83
CA SER A 81 -7.19 -6.83 -4.66
C SER A 81 -7.76 -7.88 -3.70
N TRP A 82 -7.38 -7.82 -2.43
CA TRP A 82 -7.77 -8.79 -1.41
C TRP A 82 -7.98 -8.12 -0.06
N ALA A 83 -8.75 -8.75 0.81
CA ALA A 83 -8.90 -8.31 2.19
C ALA A 83 -7.99 -9.11 3.13
N ASN A 84 -7.42 -8.43 4.13
CA ASN A 84 -6.69 -9.04 5.24
C ASN A 84 -7.47 -8.81 6.53
N PHE A 85 -7.57 -9.87 7.33
CA PHE A 85 -8.26 -9.87 8.62
C PHE A 85 -7.23 -10.27 9.68
N SER A 86 -6.95 -9.38 10.61
CA SER A 86 -6.01 -9.60 11.71
C SER A 86 -6.75 -9.45 13.04
N SER A 87 -7.03 -10.57 13.68
CA SER A 87 -7.61 -10.59 15.03
C SER A 87 -6.59 -10.12 16.06
N PRO A 88 -7.02 -9.75 17.30
CA PRO A 88 -6.11 -9.43 18.38
C PRO A 88 -5.02 -10.49 18.55
N GLY A 89 -3.77 -10.06 18.69
CA GLY A 89 -2.60 -10.95 18.78
C GLY A 89 -2.02 -11.38 17.41
N GLN A 90 -2.71 -11.15 16.31
CA GLN A 90 -2.21 -11.42 14.95
C GLN A 90 -1.44 -10.23 14.37
N HIS A 91 -0.66 -10.47 13.32
CA HIS A 91 0.17 -9.47 12.65
C HIS A 91 0.22 -9.72 11.15
N HIS A 92 0.83 -8.82 10.38
CA HIS A 92 1.21 -9.09 9.00
C HIS A 92 2.73 -9.00 8.87
N HIS A 93 3.35 -10.05 8.37
CA HIS A 93 4.81 -10.18 8.29
C HIS A 93 5.46 -9.09 7.44
N LYS A 94 6.76 -8.88 7.65
CA LYS A 94 7.57 -7.95 6.87
C LYS A 94 7.74 -8.47 5.43
N HIS A 95 7.33 -7.67 4.42
CA HIS A 95 7.38 -8.05 3.00
C HIS A 95 7.34 -6.83 2.07
N ALA A 96 7.58 -7.07 0.79
CA ALA A 96 7.31 -6.17 -0.33
C ALA A 96 6.49 -6.91 -1.40
N HIS A 97 5.97 -6.20 -2.39
CA HIS A 97 5.11 -6.80 -3.43
C HIS A 97 5.84 -6.94 -4.76
N PRO A 98 6.27 -8.16 -5.15
CA PRO A 98 6.82 -8.41 -6.48
C PRO A 98 5.74 -8.26 -7.56
N ASN A 99 6.15 -8.00 -8.81
CA ASN A 99 5.26 -7.85 -9.97
C ASN A 99 4.19 -6.77 -9.80
N SER A 100 4.54 -5.70 -9.09
CA SER A 100 3.68 -4.54 -8.86
C SER A 100 4.51 -3.27 -8.86
N TYR A 101 3.94 -2.17 -9.32
CA TYR A 101 4.62 -0.87 -9.37
C TYR A 101 4.21 0.03 -8.19
N ILE A 102 2.91 0.19 -7.97
CA ILE A 102 2.33 0.86 -6.79
C ILE A 102 1.43 -0.15 -6.10
N SER A 103 1.57 -0.25 -4.79
CA SER A 103 0.66 -0.97 -3.91
C SER A 103 -0.10 0.01 -3.03
N GLY A 104 -1.27 -0.42 -2.58
CA GLY A 104 -2.07 0.38 -1.67
C GLY A 104 -2.80 -0.46 -0.65
N VAL A 105 -3.14 0.19 0.45
CA VAL A 105 -3.97 -0.37 1.51
C VAL A 105 -5.05 0.62 1.90
N TYR A 106 -6.31 0.17 1.87
CA TYR A 106 -7.49 0.91 2.32
C TYR A 106 -8.03 0.25 3.59
N TYR A 107 -8.28 1.04 4.63
CA TYR A 107 -8.67 0.52 5.94
C TYR A 107 -10.18 0.50 6.10
N ILE A 108 -10.71 -0.70 6.40
CA ILE A 108 -12.14 -1.00 6.52
C ILE A 108 -12.58 -0.93 7.99
N GLN A 109 -11.71 -1.43 8.88
CA GLN A 109 -11.91 -1.44 10.33
C GLN A 109 -10.55 -1.43 11.02
N THR A 110 -10.40 -0.58 12.02
CA THR A 110 -9.14 -0.42 12.76
C THR A 110 -9.40 -0.37 14.27
N ASN A 111 -8.35 -0.63 15.03
CA ASN A 111 -8.31 -0.38 16.46
C ASN A 111 -7.58 0.95 16.75
N PRO A 112 -7.73 1.55 17.92
CA PRO A 112 -6.88 2.65 18.35
C PRO A 112 -5.40 2.27 18.24
N ASN A 113 -4.57 3.19 17.75
CA ASN A 113 -3.13 2.99 17.55
C ASN A 113 -2.71 1.97 16.49
N ASP A 114 -3.62 1.47 15.66
CA ASP A 114 -3.25 0.65 14.51
C ASP A 114 -2.31 1.42 13.59
N ARG A 115 -1.28 0.73 13.09
CA ARG A 115 -0.21 1.33 12.29
C ARG A 115 0.21 0.43 11.15
N ILE A 116 0.84 1.04 10.14
CA ILE A 116 1.66 0.37 9.14
C ILE A 116 3.08 0.88 9.26
N TYR A 117 4.04 -0.02 9.29
CA TYR A 117 5.47 0.31 9.34
C TYR A 117 6.10 0.09 7.97
N PHE A 118 6.91 1.06 7.55
CA PHE A 118 7.76 0.99 6.38
C PHE A 118 9.22 0.92 6.81
N TYR A 119 10.04 0.21 6.06
CA TYR A 119 11.42 -0.06 6.37
C TYR A 119 12.33 0.49 5.29
N ARG A 120 13.46 1.06 5.73
CA ARG A 120 14.56 1.43 4.86
C ARG A 120 15.40 0.19 4.59
N ASP A 121 15.65 -0.11 3.31
CA ASP A 121 16.49 -1.24 2.88
C ASP A 121 17.93 -0.79 2.54
N GLU A 122 18.40 0.27 3.19
CA GLU A 122 19.76 0.77 3.04
C GLU A 122 20.73 0.06 3.99
N TRP A 123 21.89 -0.30 3.47
CA TRP A 123 22.98 -0.80 4.31
C TRP A 123 23.71 0.37 4.98
N LYS A 124 23.90 0.30 6.31
CA LYS A 124 24.62 1.29 7.10
C LYS A 124 25.92 0.68 7.65
N GLN A 125 27.04 1.23 7.22
CA GLN A 125 28.38 0.83 7.71
C GLN A 125 28.55 1.15 9.21
N ILE A 126 28.06 2.29 9.66
CA ILE A 126 28.21 2.78 11.02
C ILE A 126 26.81 3.07 11.57
N LYS A 127 26.53 2.52 12.74
CA LYS A 127 25.27 2.72 13.47
C LYS A 127 25.50 3.64 14.67
N PHE A 128 24.79 4.76 14.68
CA PHE A 128 24.80 5.70 15.81
C PHE A 128 23.50 5.52 16.61
N PRO A 129 23.58 5.29 17.94
CA PRO A 129 22.42 5.45 18.80
C PRO A 129 21.91 6.89 18.73
N SER A 130 20.60 7.08 18.62
CA SER A 130 19.99 8.41 18.55
C SER A 130 19.11 8.65 19.77
N GLU A 131 19.19 9.84 20.35
CA GLU A 131 18.30 10.25 21.46
C GLU A 131 16.85 10.38 20.98
N ASN A 132 16.66 10.87 19.75
CA ASN A 132 15.36 11.01 19.11
C ASN A 132 15.42 10.51 17.68
N TYR A 133 14.41 9.72 17.28
CA TYR A 133 14.27 9.21 15.93
C TYR A 133 13.48 10.17 15.05
N ASN A 134 13.89 10.27 13.78
CA ASN A 134 13.25 11.07 12.75
C ASN A 134 13.42 10.40 11.38
N GLU A 135 12.90 11.01 10.31
CA GLU A 135 12.94 10.47 8.94
C GLU A 135 14.36 10.23 8.40
N TYR A 136 15.39 10.90 8.96
CA TYR A 136 16.78 10.78 8.50
C TYR A 136 17.56 9.67 9.19
N ASN A 137 17.27 9.40 10.47
CA ASN A 137 18.07 8.49 11.30
C ASN A 137 17.35 7.16 11.65
N SER A 138 16.05 7.05 11.39
CA SER A 138 15.26 5.83 11.65
C SER A 138 15.51 4.75 10.61
N GLU A 139 15.49 3.49 11.04
CA GLU A 139 15.49 2.31 10.16
C GLU A 139 14.07 1.95 9.68
N SER A 140 13.06 2.39 10.40
CA SER A 140 11.66 2.26 10.03
C SER A 140 10.89 3.51 10.39
N TRP A 141 9.80 3.74 9.67
CA TRP A 141 8.85 4.79 9.98
C TRP A 141 7.44 4.23 9.90
N TRP A 142 6.49 4.83 10.61
CA TRP A 142 5.13 4.34 10.65
C TRP A 142 4.13 5.46 10.41
N PHE A 143 2.95 5.05 9.92
CA PHE A 143 1.79 5.91 9.79
C PHE A 143 0.59 5.26 10.45
N GLU A 144 -0.25 6.09 11.04
CA GLU A 144 -1.49 5.67 11.66
C GLU A 144 -2.48 5.16 10.61
N ALA A 145 -3.11 4.03 10.94
CA ALA A 145 -4.17 3.43 10.17
C ALA A 145 -5.52 3.75 10.81
N PHE A 146 -6.43 4.37 10.08
CA PHE A 146 -7.80 4.59 10.54
C PHE A 146 -8.80 4.29 9.42
N GLU A 147 -10.03 3.99 9.81
CA GLU A 147 -11.11 3.62 8.89
C GLU A 147 -11.31 4.71 7.82
N GLY A 148 -11.40 4.29 6.56
CA GLY A 148 -11.58 5.18 5.42
C GLY A 148 -10.30 5.77 4.82
N ARG A 149 -9.11 5.52 5.41
CA ARG A 149 -7.83 5.95 4.85
C ARG A 149 -7.31 4.97 3.81
N LEU A 150 -6.84 5.52 2.69
CA LEU A 150 -6.05 4.84 1.67
C LEU A 150 -4.60 5.33 1.77
N ILE A 151 -3.65 4.39 1.86
CA ILE A 151 -2.22 4.67 1.77
C ILE A 151 -1.66 4.03 0.51
N LEU A 152 -0.96 4.82 -0.33
CA LEU A 152 -0.28 4.39 -1.55
C LEU A 152 1.23 4.50 -1.38
N PHE A 153 1.97 3.51 -1.89
CA PHE A 153 3.42 3.44 -1.79
C PHE A 153 4.04 2.64 -2.93
N PRO A 154 5.34 2.84 -3.24
CA PRO A 154 6.07 1.98 -4.17
C PRO A 154 6.01 0.52 -3.72
N SER A 155 5.66 -0.39 -4.60
CA SER A 155 5.47 -1.81 -4.25
C SER A 155 6.74 -2.50 -3.75
N SER A 156 7.90 -1.97 -4.11
CA SER A 156 9.22 -2.42 -3.62
C SER A 156 9.51 -2.02 -2.17
N LEU A 157 8.74 -1.07 -1.61
CA LEU A 157 8.96 -0.59 -0.25
C LEU A 157 8.51 -1.65 0.77
N THR A 158 9.48 -2.16 1.51
CA THR A 158 9.26 -3.17 2.55
C THR A 158 8.40 -2.60 3.68
N HIS A 159 7.36 -3.34 4.07
CA HIS A 159 6.42 -2.92 5.09
C HIS A 159 5.89 -4.09 5.93
N MET A 160 5.29 -3.77 7.07
CA MET A 160 4.62 -4.74 7.95
C MET A 160 3.50 -4.10 8.76
N VAL A 161 2.65 -4.93 9.34
CA VAL A 161 1.70 -4.55 10.39
C VAL A 161 2.12 -5.21 11.69
N PRO A 162 2.32 -4.45 12.78
CA PRO A 162 2.66 -5.00 14.08
C PRO A 162 1.50 -5.85 14.63
N THR A 163 1.75 -6.54 15.72
CA THR A 163 0.69 -7.28 16.42
C THR A 163 -0.46 -6.36 16.77
N VAL A 164 -1.68 -6.78 16.42
CA VAL A 164 -2.92 -6.04 16.73
C VAL A 164 -3.17 -6.11 18.24
N GLU A 165 -3.24 -4.95 18.89
CA GLU A 165 -3.39 -4.81 20.34
C GLU A 165 -4.82 -4.43 20.77
N GLY A 166 -5.75 -4.24 19.87
CA GLY A 166 -7.13 -3.89 20.19
C GLY A 166 -8.03 -5.10 20.45
N ASP A 167 -9.31 -4.83 20.65
CA ASP A 167 -10.33 -5.84 20.96
C ASP A 167 -11.11 -6.30 19.71
N THR A 168 -10.92 -5.63 18.58
CA THR A 168 -11.63 -5.93 17.34
C THR A 168 -10.69 -6.41 16.25
N THR A 169 -11.21 -7.19 15.30
CA THR A 169 -10.45 -7.61 14.12
C THR A 169 -10.12 -6.39 13.26
N ARG A 170 -8.84 -6.14 13.02
CA ARG A 170 -8.38 -5.16 12.04
C ARG A 170 -8.64 -5.70 10.63
N ILE A 171 -9.28 -4.91 9.78
CA ILE A 171 -9.62 -5.30 8.40
C ILE A 171 -9.07 -4.25 7.45
N SER A 172 -8.33 -4.69 6.45
CA SER A 172 -7.80 -3.83 5.39
C SER A 172 -7.99 -4.48 4.02
N LEU A 173 -8.23 -3.66 3.00
CA LEU A 173 -8.22 -4.04 1.60
C LEU A 173 -6.88 -3.63 1.00
N SER A 174 -6.11 -4.58 0.51
CA SER A 174 -4.84 -4.36 -0.19
C SER A 174 -5.01 -4.59 -1.68
N PHE A 175 -4.21 -3.92 -2.49
CA PHE A 175 -4.18 -4.11 -3.93
C PHE A 175 -2.81 -3.84 -4.53
N ASN A 176 -2.60 -4.38 -5.72
CA ASN A 176 -1.41 -4.21 -6.54
C ASN A 176 -1.77 -3.61 -7.89
N THR A 177 -0.83 -2.87 -8.48
CA THR A 177 -0.98 -2.28 -9.80
C THR A 177 0.17 -2.67 -10.74
N PHE A 178 -0.11 -2.62 -12.05
CA PHE A 178 0.92 -2.83 -13.06
C PHE A 178 0.73 -1.83 -14.22
N PRO A 179 1.81 -1.33 -14.83
CA PRO A 179 1.70 -0.38 -15.94
C PRO A 179 1.10 -1.03 -17.19
N VAL A 180 0.33 -0.21 -17.93
CA VAL A 180 -0.24 -0.51 -19.24
C VAL A 180 -0.01 0.70 -20.12
N GLY A 181 0.43 0.49 -21.37
CA GLY A 181 0.79 1.54 -22.31
C GLY A 181 2.28 1.52 -22.65
N VAL A 182 2.88 2.66 -22.91
CA VAL A 182 4.27 2.78 -23.38
C VAL A 182 5.18 3.17 -22.21
N VAL A 183 6.18 2.34 -21.92
CA VAL A 183 7.24 2.61 -20.93
C VAL A 183 8.61 2.62 -21.61
N GLY A 184 9.57 3.38 -21.05
CA GLY A 184 10.91 3.54 -21.62
C GLY A 184 10.94 4.45 -22.85
N GLU A 185 12.06 4.46 -23.56
CA GLU A 185 12.32 5.31 -24.71
C GLU A 185 12.95 4.50 -25.85
N GLU A 186 12.43 4.65 -27.08
CA GLU A 186 12.96 3.97 -28.27
C GLU A 186 14.44 4.34 -28.53
N VAL A 187 14.80 5.62 -28.36
CA VAL A 187 16.17 6.11 -28.58
C VAL A 187 17.17 5.50 -27.61
N GLU A 188 16.70 5.13 -26.40
CA GLU A 188 17.52 4.49 -25.37
C GLU A 188 17.49 2.95 -25.44
N LEU A 189 16.78 2.38 -26.42
CA LEU A 189 16.55 0.95 -26.58
C LEU A 189 15.85 0.31 -25.36
N THR A 190 15.05 1.11 -24.64
CA THR A 190 14.29 0.69 -23.45
C THR A 190 12.79 0.71 -23.71
N GLY A 191 12.35 1.14 -24.88
CA GLY A 191 10.94 1.23 -25.27
C GLY A 191 10.23 -0.11 -25.19
N LEU A 192 9.12 -0.18 -24.43
CA LEU A 192 8.29 -1.37 -24.27
C LEU A 192 6.81 -0.97 -24.26
N ARG A 193 6.00 -1.63 -25.11
CA ARG A 193 4.56 -1.50 -25.09
C ARG A 193 3.97 -2.65 -24.27
N LEU A 194 3.31 -2.29 -23.18
CA LEU A 194 2.59 -3.23 -22.30
C LEU A 194 1.11 -3.20 -22.67
N GLU A 195 0.61 -4.30 -23.19
CA GLU A 195 -0.79 -4.46 -23.57
C GLU A 195 -1.56 -5.24 -22.48
N VAL A 196 -2.90 -5.07 -22.46
CA VAL A 196 -3.80 -5.73 -21.50
C VAL A 196 -4.18 -7.11 -22.00
#